data_03e618986664be3797543b83e68cec28
#
_entry.id   03e618986664be3797543b83e68cec28
#
_cell.length_a   1.000
_cell.length_b   1.000
_cell.length_c   1.000
_cell.angle_alpha   90.00
_cell.angle_beta   90.00
_cell.angle_gamma   90.00
#
_symmetry.space_group_name_H-M   'P 1'
#
loop_
_entity.id
_entity.type
_entity.pdbx_description
1 polymer ?
#
loop_
_entity_poly.entity_id
_entity_poly.type
_entity_poly.pdbx_seq_one_letter_code
_entity_poly.pdbx_strand_id
1 'polypeptide(L)'
;EITDTKERSIVFKAKVKEKAKIGEAIVNTAVVEDTINPPEKPNVAIQPQHKEGVLQAEKTVSNHEPKLGEEVEYRISFENTVENGKLTEVKVEDEIPAGLEYVQDSIKSDGPEPNPVELKVENGKVTAKYPEITDTKKRSIIFKVKVQETVQVGKEIINKAVVDDNNPTNPPVESLIPITPQYKDGKLEARKEVSNHEPKLGEEIEYRITFNGTVDGGKLVDVKIEDEIPSGLEYVKESLEAVGDKPVPTELKIENGKVTVKYPEITDTKERSIIFKVKVKESVKVGEEITNKAIIHVDDPDHPVMEPTATIKPEYKDGKLKATKTVNNKEPKLGEEVEYRISFKNTVENGKLAEVKVEDEIPAGLEYVQDSIRFEGAEPNPIELKMEFGKVIAKYLEITDTKERSIIFKVKVKAAPSKGITNRAVVDDKINPPLEPTVTILPKTKEDLKIPEEPKEPEVKP
;
A
#
# COMPACT_ATOMS: atom_id res chain seq x y z
N GLU A 1 -38.32 49.94 93.06
CA GLU A 1 -38.11 49.16 94.31
C GLU A 1 -38.71 47.76 94.11
N ILE A 2 -37.93 46.67 94.32
CA ILE A 2 -38.41 45.30 94.29
C ILE A 2 -38.63 44.86 95.77
N THR A 3 -39.87 44.58 96.11
CA THR A 3 -40.27 44.24 97.47
C THR A 3 -40.77 42.78 97.63
N ASP A 4 -40.73 41.99 96.57
CA ASP A 4 -41.15 40.58 96.58
C ASP A 4 -40.00 39.66 96.11
N THR A 5 -40.15 38.42 96.33
CA THR A 5 -39.19 37.35 95.93
C THR A 5 -39.49 36.71 94.59
N LYS A 6 -40.31 37.36 93.72
CA LYS A 6 -40.67 36.82 92.46
C LYS A 6 -39.53 36.99 91.43
N GLU A 7 -39.28 35.97 90.75
CA GLU A 7 -38.29 36.00 89.67
C GLU A 7 -38.69 36.98 88.57
N ARG A 8 -37.70 37.74 88.08
CA ARG A 8 -37.85 38.65 86.94
C ARG A 8 -36.75 38.38 85.96
N SER A 9 -37.07 38.41 84.66
CA SER A 9 -36.13 38.18 83.61
C SER A 9 -36.19 39.29 82.55
N ILE A 10 -35.03 39.60 82.03
CA ILE A 10 -34.86 40.39 80.81
C ILE A 10 -34.50 39.45 79.70
N VAL A 11 -35.32 39.42 78.65
CA VAL A 11 -35.11 38.54 77.48
C VAL A 11 -34.81 39.39 76.27
N PHE A 12 -33.74 39.07 75.58
CA PHE A 12 -33.39 39.68 74.28
C PHE A 12 -32.80 38.63 73.28
N LYS A 13 -32.87 38.92 72.01
CA LYS A 13 -32.27 38.08 70.93
C LYS A 13 -30.99 38.75 70.43
N ALA A 14 -29.97 37.98 70.27
CA ALA A 14 -28.71 38.38 69.60
C ALA A 14 -28.44 37.50 68.44
N LYS A 15 -27.92 38.08 67.35
CA LYS A 15 -27.48 37.36 66.16
C LYS A 15 -25.95 37.17 66.24
N VAL A 16 -25.49 35.93 66.08
CA VAL A 16 -24.06 35.65 65.95
C VAL A 16 -23.58 36.27 64.62
N LYS A 17 -22.56 37.11 64.68
CA LYS A 17 -21.99 37.78 63.55
C LYS A 17 -21.19 36.76 62.66
N GLU A 18 -21.19 36.96 61.38
CA GLU A 18 -20.43 36.09 60.43
C GLU A 18 -18.92 36.09 60.70
N LYS A 19 -18.39 37.14 61.31
CA LYS A 19 -16.98 37.25 61.72
C LYS A 19 -16.68 36.59 63.07
N ALA A 20 -17.66 35.94 63.72
CA ALA A 20 -17.42 35.19 64.95
C ALA A 20 -16.49 34.04 64.66
N LYS A 21 -15.52 33.82 65.51
CA LYS A 21 -14.59 32.68 65.35
C LYS A 21 -15.30 31.38 65.73
N ILE A 22 -15.35 30.48 64.84
CA ILE A 22 -15.93 29.17 65.04
C ILE A 22 -15.17 28.42 66.14
N GLY A 23 -15.89 27.79 67.06
CA GLY A 23 -15.30 27.05 68.18
C GLY A 23 -14.80 27.90 69.35
N GLU A 24 -14.69 29.24 69.22
CA GLU A 24 -14.34 30.12 70.34
C GLU A 24 -15.60 30.56 71.06
N ALA A 25 -15.58 30.42 72.40
CA ALA A 25 -16.71 30.79 73.19
C ALA A 25 -16.94 32.33 73.23
N ILE A 26 -18.15 32.74 72.87
CA ILE A 26 -18.63 34.13 73.10
C ILE A 26 -19.34 34.19 74.42
N VAL A 27 -18.70 34.82 75.38
CA VAL A 27 -19.26 34.96 76.72
C VAL A 27 -20.06 36.25 76.78
N ASN A 28 -21.35 36.14 77.11
CA ASN A 28 -22.19 37.28 77.43
C ASN A 28 -22.36 37.39 78.95
N THR A 29 -21.92 38.49 79.51
CA THR A 29 -22.01 38.77 80.98
C THR A 29 -22.98 39.90 81.20
N ALA A 30 -23.98 39.66 82.01
CA ALA A 30 -24.85 40.70 82.52
C ALA A 30 -24.30 41.24 83.85
N VAL A 31 -24.60 42.49 84.20
CA VAL A 31 -24.32 43.07 85.49
C VAL A 31 -25.65 43.43 86.10
N VAL A 32 -25.94 42.87 87.32
CA VAL A 32 -27.13 43.14 88.07
C VAL A 32 -26.66 43.79 89.40
N GLU A 33 -27.04 45.01 89.60
CA GLU A 33 -26.61 45.76 90.80
C GLU A 33 -27.78 46.47 91.43
N ASP A 34 -27.67 46.64 92.72
CA ASP A 34 -28.51 47.51 93.52
C ASP A 34 -27.62 48.41 94.36
N THR A 35 -28.18 49.30 95.15
CA THR A 35 -27.46 50.25 95.99
C THR A 35 -26.93 49.68 97.29
N ILE A 36 -27.22 48.43 97.63
CA ILE A 36 -26.94 47.79 98.89
C ILE A 36 -25.96 46.62 98.76
N ASN A 37 -26.09 45.82 97.74
CA ASN A 37 -25.33 44.57 97.50
C ASN A 37 -24.23 44.74 96.47
N PRO A 38 -23.15 43.94 96.55
CA PRO A 38 -22.18 43.90 95.50
C PRO A 38 -22.82 43.50 94.16
N PRO A 39 -22.34 44.02 93.02
CA PRO A 39 -22.87 43.65 91.70
C PRO A 39 -22.69 42.15 91.41
N GLU A 40 -23.77 41.48 90.99
CA GLU A 40 -23.74 40.12 90.47
C GLU A 40 -23.46 40.15 88.99
N LYS A 41 -22.64 39.22 88.56
CA LYS A 41 -22.20 39.12 87.11
C LYS A 41 -22.51 37.75 86.49
N PRO A 42 -23.79 37.40 86.36
CA PRO A 42 -24.15 36.16 85.68
C PRO A 42 -23.69 36.21 84.24
N ASN A 43 -23.14 35.09 83.75
CA ASN A 43 -22.69 34.97 82.38
C ASN A 43 -23.17 33.66 81.77
N VAL A 44 -23.23 33.63 80.43
CA VAL A 44 -23.48 32.46 79.60
C VAL A 44 -22.61 32.52 78.41
N ALA A 45 -22.07 31.40 78.07
CA ALA A 45 -21.22 31.20 76.84
C ALA A 45 -22.00 30.48 75.74
N ILE A 46 -21.86 30.94 74.52
CA ILE A 46 -22.27 30.22 73.32
C ILE A 46 -21.03 29.93 72.52
N GLN A 47 -21.03 28.79 71.82
CA GLN A 47 -19.95 28.40 70.96
C GLN A 47 -20.45 28.38 69.49
N PRO A 48 -20.01 29.30 68.64
CA PRO A 48 -20.42 29.34 67.24
C PRO A 48 -20.06 28.02 66.53
N GLN A 49 -20.96 27.52 65.72
CA GLN A 49 -20.79 26.34 64.87
C GLN A 49 -20.76 26.77 63.42
N HIS A 50 -20.19 25.89 62.56
CA HIS A 50 -20.30 26.07 61.12
C HIS A 50 -21.77 26.06 60.72
N LYS A 51 -22.07 26.79 59.61
CA LYS A 51 -23.31 26.62 58.85
C LYS A 51 -23.28 25.30 58.17
N GLU A 52 -24.42 24.81 57.72
CA GLU A 52 -24.46 23.72 56.77
C GLU A 52 -23.81 24.16 55.43
N GLY A 53 -22.89 23.36 54.91
CA GLY A 53 -22.29 23.57 53.60
C GLY A 53 -23.25 23.16 52.50
N VAL A 54 -23.02 23.64 51.30
CA VAL A 54 -23.71 23.19 50.07
C VAL A 54 -22.66 22.72 49.09
N LEU A 55 -22.71 21.44 48.76
CA LEU A 55 -21.81 20.80 47.82
C LEU A 55 -22.15 21.18 46.38
N GLN A 56 -21.16 21.62 45.62
CA GLN A 56 -21.21 21.73 44.19
C GLN A 56 -20.08 20.88 43.57
N ALA A 57 -20.35 20.17 42.47
CA ALA A 57 -19.37 19.39 41.79
C ALA A 57 -19.57 19.42 40.26
N GLU A 58 -18.47 19.25 39.52
CA GLU A 58 -18.45 19.18 38.08
C GLU A 58 -17.41 18.14 37.62
N LYS A 59 -17.60 17.56 36.42
CA LYS A 59 -16.64 16.68 35.76
C LYS A 59 -16.30 17.24 34.42
N THR A 60 -15.02 17.14 34.01
CA THR A 60 -14.53 17.54 32.71
C THR A 60 -13.62 16.45 32.13
N VAL A 61 -13.38 16.47 30.81
CA VAL A 61 -12.45 15.61 30.10
C VAL A 61 -11.55 16.44 29.18
N SER A 62 -10.31 16.02 29.00
CA SER A 62 -9.31 16.74 28.19
C SER A 62 -9.62 16.73 26.70
N ASN A 63 -10.29 15.68 26.21
CA ASN A 63 -10.67 15.51 24.80
C ASN A 63 -12.00 14.78 24.70
N HIS A 64 -12.98 15.35 24.00
CA HIS A 64 -14.30 14.74 23.78
C HIS A 64 -14.33 13.77 22.60
N GLU A 65 -13.35 13.85 21.68
CA GLU A 65 -13.24 13.03 20.48
C GLU A 65 -11.86 12.36 20.39
N PRO A 66 -11.51 11.53 21.41
CA PRO A 66 -10.20 10.88 21.43
C PRO A 66 -10.09 9.79 20.35
N LYS A 67 -8.90 9.62 19.79
CA LYS A 67 -8.61 8.50 18.88
C LYS A 67 -8.50 7.18 19.65
N LEU A 68 -8.71 6.07 18.97
CA LEU A 68 -8.44 4.74 19.51
C LEU A 68 -7.02 4.68 20.10
N GLY A 69 -6.87 4.14 21.30
CA GLY A 69 -5.60 4.06 22.02
C GLY A 69 -5.09 5.37 22.62
N GLU A 70 -5.80 6.49 22.47
CA GLU A 70 -5.43 7.78 23.07
C GLU A 70 -5.73 7.79 24.56
N GLU A 71 -4.88 8.48 25.33
CA GLU A 71 -5.12 8.77 26.75
C GLU A 71 -5.89 10.07 26.89
N VAL A 72 -6.93 10.05 27.70
CA VAL A 72 -7.67 11.25 28.12
C VAL A 72 -7.62 11.41 29.64
N GLU A 73 -7.59 12.66 30.09
CA GLU A 73 -7.62 13.02 31.52
C GLU A 73 -9.04 13.42 31.93
N TYR A 74 -9.59 12.74 32.92
CA TYR A 74 -10.79 13.18 33.62
C TYR A 74 -10.42 13.99 34.86
N ARG A 75 -11.19 15.05 35.09
CA ARG A 75 -11.09 15.90 36.29
C ARG A 75 -12.47 16.02 36.92
N ILE A 76 -12.59 15.62 38.19
CA ILE A 76 -13.79 15.76 38.99
C ILE A 76 -13.48 16.82 40.03
N SER A 77 -14.12 17.99 39.94
CA SER A 77 -13.92 19.13 40.79
C SER A 77 -15.12 19.31 41.72
N PHE A 78 -14.87 19.72 42.95
CA PHE A 78 -15.94 20.01 43.90
C PHE A 78 -15.53 21.12 44.85
N GLU A 79 -16.54 21.79 45.45
CA GLU A 79 -16.36 22.86 46.40
C GLU A 79 -17.59 22.98 47.31
N ASN A 80 -17.38 23.58 48.51
CA ASN A 80 -18.45 24.10 49.33
C ASN A 80 -18.77 25.53 48.90
N THR A 81 -20.02 25.84 48.62
CA THR A 81 -20.42 27.18 48.14
C THR A 81 -20.83 28.13 49.24
N VAL A 82 -20.86 27.67 50.49
CA VAL A 82 -21.32 28.46 51.67
C VAL A 82 -20.12 28.91 52.50
N GLU A 83 -19.90 30.21 52.59
CA GLU A 83 -18.88 30.77 53.47
C GLU A 83 -19.19 30.45 54.93
N ASN A 84 -18.17 29.98 55.70
CA ASN A 84 -18.30 29.40 57.04
C ASN A 84 -19.24 28.18 57.11
N GLY A 85 -19.53 27.57 55.96
CA GLY A 85 -20.23 26.31 55.89
C GLY A 85 -19.27 25.13 56.04
N LYS A 86 -19.81 23.96 56.33
CA LYS A 86 -19.07 22.74 56.51
C LYS A 86 -19.67 21.61 55.68
N LEU A 87 -18.84 20.93 54.90
CA LEU A 87 -19.11 19.62 54.30
C LEU A 87 -18.42 18.56 55.17
N THR A 88 -19.09 17.46 55.44
CA THR A 88 -18.55 16.34 56.21
C THR A 88 -18.32 15.14 55.33
N GLU A 89 -17.13 14.52 55.42
CA GLU A 89 -16.80 13.26 54.77
C GLU A 89 -17.09 13.24 53.25
N VAL A 90 -16.59 14.24 52.50
CA VAL A 90 -16.84 14.30 51.07
C VAL A 90 -16.23 13.09 50.39
N LYS A 91 -17.07 12.29 49.73
CA LYS A 91 -16.71 11.10 48.95
C LYS A 91 -16.90 11.36 47.48
N VAL A 92 -15.85 11.07 46.66
CA VAL A 92 -15.86 11.09 45.21
C VAL A 92 -15.79 9.67 44.72
N GLU A 93 -16.73 9.25 43.88
CA GLU A 93 -16.75 7.94 43.24
C GLU A 93 -16.93 8.09 41.72
N ASP A 94 -16.20 7.27 40.95
CA ASP A 94 -16.28 7.25 39.50
C ASP A 94 -16.04 5.82 39.02
N GLU A 95 -17.01 5.24 38.34
CA GLU A 95 -16.85 3.92 37.69
C GLU A 95 -16.39 4.12 36.26
N ILE A 96 -15.16 3.69 35.97
CA ILE A 96 -14.59 3.75 34.63
C ILE A 96 -15.41 2.83 33.71
N PRO A 97 -16.09 3.37 32.70
CA PRO A 97 -16.98 2.59 31.85
C PRO A 97 -16.23 1.60 30.93
N ALA A 98 -16.94 0.56 30.53
CA ALA A 98 -16.42 -0.37 29.51
C ALA A 98 -15.94 0.38 28.24
N GLY A 99 -14.81 -0.04 27.69
CA GLY A 99 -14.16 0.64 26.56
C GLY A 99 -13.07 1.63 26.97
N LEU A 100 -12.95 1.93 28.28
CA LEU A 100 -11.84 2.70 28.83
C LEU A 100 -11.02 1.83 29.79
N GLU A 101 -9.72 2.06 29.80
CA GLU A 101 -8.77 1.38 30.67
C GLU A 101 -8.04 2.40 31.54
N TYR A 102 -7.99 2.18 32.85
CA TYR A 102 -7.27 3.06 33.75
C TYR A 102 -5.75 3.06 33.46
N VAL A 103 -5.18 4.25 33.34
CA VAL A 103 -3.72 4.41 33.26
C VAL A 103 -3.14 4.36 34.67
N GLN A 104 -2.35 3.34 34.95
CA GLN A 104 -1.75 3.09 36.27
C GLN A 104 -0.98 4.31 36.79
N ASP A 105 -1.11 4.56 38.10
CA ASP A 105 -0.44 5.65 38.85
C ASP A 105 -0.77 7.07 38.35
N SER A 106 -1.82 7.22 37.54
CA SER A 106 -2.24 8.53 37.00
C SER A 106 -3.13 9.32 37.95
N ILE A 107 -3.70 8.67 39.00
CA ILE A 107 -4.61 9.33 39.93
C ILE A 107 -3.87 10.29 40.85
N LYS A 108 -4.40 11.50 41.01
CA LYS A 108 -3.88 12.52 41.90
C LYS A 108 -4.99 13.42 42.40
N SER A 109 -4.78 14.05 43.55
CA SER A 109 -5.59 15.16 44.05
C SER A 109 -4.94 16.51 43.74
N ASP A 110 -5.76 17.53 43.53
CA ASP A 110 -5.32 18.91 43.25
C ASP A 110 -6.22 19.87 44.07
N GLY A 111 -5.59 20.84 44.73
CA GLY A 111 -6.29 21.84 45.54
C GLY A 111 -5.65 22.02 46.90
N PRO A 112 -6.25 22.89 47.76
CA PRO A 112 -5.75 23.15 49.09
C PRO A 112 -6.02 22.02 50.10
N GLU A 113 -5.36 22.07 51.26
CA GLU A 113 -5.69 21.19 52.39
C GLU A 113 -7.17 21.35 52.83
N PRO A 114 -7.81 20.32 53.39
CA PRO A 114 -7.21 19.01 53.63
C PRO A 114 -7.06 18.16 52.35
N ASN A 115 -6.00 17.34 52.30
CA ASN A 115 -5.84 16.29 51.29
C ASN A 115 -6.82 15.13 51.52
N PRO A 116 -7.13 14.31 50.54
CA PRO A 116 -7.95 13.12 50.72
C PRO A 116 -7.25 12.13 51.67
N VAL A 117 -8.00 11.52 52.56
CA VAL A 117 -7.55 10.46 53.48
C VAL A 117 -7.56 9.09 52.83
N GLU A 118 -8.31 8.96 51.74
CA GLU A 118 -8.31 7.78 50.85
C GLU A 118 -8.31 8.26 49.40
N LEU A 119 -7.40 7.73 48.59
CA LEU A 119 -7.31 8.01 47.15
C LEU A 119 -6.82 6.74 46.44
N LYS A 120 -7.69 6.07 45.68
CA LYS A 120 -7.38 4.80 45.03
C LYS A 120 -8.23 4.52 43.82
N VAL A 121 -7.74 3.59 42.99
CA VAL A 121 -8.52 2.95 41.93
C VAL A 121 -8.46 1.43 42.15
N GLU A 122 -9.61 0.83 42.34
CA GLU A 122 -9.76 -0.61 42.55
C GLU A 122 -10.92 -1.14 41.68
N ASN A 123 -10.69 -2.23 40.95
CA ASN A 123 -11.70 -2.87 40.07
C ASN A 123 -12.42 -1.89 39.13
N GLY A 124 -11.66 -0.94 38.55
CA GLY A 124 -12.20 0.07 37.64
C GLY A 124 -12.99 1.19 38.30
N LYS A 125 -12.95 1.27 39.61
CA LYS A 125 -13.63 2.32 40.40
C LYS A 125 -12.60 3.25 41.06
N VAL A 126 -12.71 4.53 40.75
CA VAL A 126 -12.00 5.64 41.42
C VAL A 126 -12.74 5.96 42.73
N THR A 127 -12.01 6.07 43.82
CA THR A 127 -12.56 6.48 45.12
C THR A 127 -11.61 7.49 45.78
N ALA A 128 -12.16 8.63 46.18
CA ALA A 128 -11.47 9.57 47.05
C ALA A 128 -12.37 9.94 48.22
N LYS A 129 -11.78 10.05 49.43
CA LYS A 129 -12.48 10.53 50.64
C LYS A 129 -11.72 11.68 51.27
N TYR A 130 -12.44 12.74 51.52
CA TYR A 130 -11.94 13.91 52.24
C TYR A 130 -12.53 13.98 53.62
N PRO A 131 -11.78 14.47 54.60
CA PRO A 131 -12.34 14.77 55.90
C PRO A 131 -13.26 16.00 55.78
N GLU A 132 -13.51 16.65 56.90
CA GLU A 132 -14.27 17.89 56.96
C GLU A 132 -13.67 19.00 56.07
N ILE A 133 -14.51 19.69 55.29
CA ILE A 133 -14.13 20.86 54.47
C ILE A 133 -14.91 22.06 54.92
N THR A 134 -14.20 23.09 55.37
CA THR A 134 -14.77 24.31 55.98
C THR A 134 -14.50 25.60 55.21
N ASP A 135 -13.79 25.50 54.08
CA ASP A 135 -13.56 26.61 53.17
C ASP A 135 -14.35 26.44 51.86
N THR A 136 -14.36 27.45 51.03
CA THR A 136 -15.04 27.48 49.74
C THR A 136 -14.10 27.26 48.55
N LYS A 137 -12.91 26.71 48.80
CA LYS A 137 -11.92 26.48 47.72
C LYS A 137 -12.17 25.19 46.99
N LYS A 138 -11.99 25.25 45.68
CA LYS A 138 -12.15 24.10 44.76
C LYS A 138 -11.05 23.05 44.96
N ARG A 139 -11.45 21.79 45.02
CA ARG A 139 -10.60 20.60 45.03
C ARG A 139 -10.94 19.71 43.85
N SER A 140 -9.98 18.95 43.36
CA SER A 140 -10.20 18.07 42.21
C SER A 140 -9.54 16.71 42.39
N ILE A 141 -10.18 15.69 41.88
CA ILE A 141 -9.57 14.38 41.61
C ILE A 141 -9.32 14.28 40.10
N ILE A 142 -8.11 13.91 39.75
CA ILE A 142 -7.64 13.83 38.36
C ILE A 142 -7.13 12.42 38.14
N PHE A 143 -7.49 11.79 37.01
CA PHE A 143 -6.98 10.51 36.59
C PHE A 143 -7.03 10.40 35.08
N LYS A 144 -6.19 9.50 34.49
CA LYS A 144 -6.18 9.22 33.08
C LYS A 144 -6.77 7.85 32.77
N VAL A 145 -7.40 7.78 31.62
CA VAL A 145 -7.84 6.54 31.01
C VAL A 145 -7.39 6.48 29.56
N LYS A 146 -7.19 5.26 29.04
CA LYS A 146 -6.88 4.98 27.65
C LYS A 146 -8.11 4.44 26.95
N VAL A 147 -8.45 4.97 25.78
CA VAL A 147 -9.52 4.43 24.93
C VAL A 147 -9.07 3.08 24.34
N GLN A 148 -9.84 2.02 24.59
CA GLN A 148 -9.49 0.69 24.08
C GLN A 148 -9.63 0.62 22.55
N GLU A 149 -8.75 -0.16 21.91
CA GLU A 149 -8.75 -0.37 20.46
C GLU A 149 -10.01 -1.09 19.93
N THR A 150 -10.72 -1.77 20.82
CA THR A 150 -11.89 -2.60 20.49
C THR A 150 -13.23 -1.87 20.57
N VAL A 151 -13.24 -0.60 20.96
CA VAL A 151 -14.49 0.17 21.05
C VAL A 151 -15.03 0.51 19.67
N GLN A 152 -16.34 0.65 19.59
CA GLN A 152 -16.99 1.09 18.36
C GLN A 152 -16.75 2.59 18.15
N VAL A 153 -16.05 2.95 17.10
CA VAL A 153 -15.84 4.34 16.69
C VAL A 153 -17.18 5.02 16.41
N GLY A 154 -17.29 6.30 16.82
CA GLY A 154 -18.50 7.10 16.67
C GLY A 154 -19.61 6.81 17.68
N LYS A 155 -19.43 5.82 18.57
CA LYS A 155 -20.40 5.54 19.64
C LYS A 155 -19.94 6.19 20.95
N GLU A 156 -20.83 6.96 21.56
CA GLU A 156 -20.54 7.64 22.84
C GLU A 156 -20.24 6.64 23.97
N ILE A 157 -19.22 6.96 24.76
CA ILE A 157 -18.90 6.33 26.03
C ILE A 157 -19.13 7.39 27.10
N ILE A 158 -20.12 7.19 27.98
CA ILE A 158 -20.48 8.13 29.02
C ILE A 158 -19.80 7.69 30.32
N ASN A 159 -18.98 8.59 30.89
CA ASN A 159 -18.38 8.39 32.19
C ASN A 159 -19.08 9.24 33.24
N LYS A 160 -19.53 8.60 34.35
CA LYS A 160 -20.31 9.21 35.45
C LYS A 160 -19.49 9.28 36.74
N ALA A 161 -19.46 10.46 37.36
CA ALA A 161 -18.97 10.65 38.72
C ALA A 161 -20.11 10.97 39.66
N VAL A 162 -19.94 10.58 40.90
CA VAL A 162 -20.84 10.93 42.02
C VAL A 162 -20.00 11.56 43.13
N VAL A 163 -20.39 12.73 43.60
CA VAL A 163 -19.78 13.40 44.77
C VAL A 163 -20.84 13.58 45.84
N ASP A 164 -20.56 13.11 47.05
CA ASP A 164 -21.48 13.08 48.17
C ASP A 164 -20.76 13.55 49.44
N ASP A 165 -21.40 14.38 50.27
CA ASP A 165 -20.86 14.84 51.56
C ASP A 165 -21.49 14.13 52.77
N ASN A 166 -22.19 13.01 52.51
CA ASN A 166 -22.87 12.21 53.53
C ASN A 166 -23.88 13.00 54.38
N ASN A 167 -24.36 14.14 53.88
CA ASN A 167 -25.36 14.98 54.55
C ASN A 167 -26.74 14.73 53.93
N PRO A 168 -27.72 14.24 54.68
CA PRO A 168 -29.05 13.94 54.12
C PRO A 168 -29.79 15.18 53.59
N THR A 169 -29.33 16.40 53.93
CA THR A 169 -29.90 17.65 53.39
C THR A 169 -29.24 18.10 52.08
N ASN A 170 -28.06 17.52 51.70
CA ASN A 170 -27.39 17.71 50.44
C ASN A 170 -27.53 16.42 49.60
N PRO A 171 -28.28 16.41 48.51
CA PRO A 171 -28.30 15.25 47.64
C PRO A 171 -26.95 15.06 46.97
N PRO A 172 -26.50 13.80 46.69
CA PRO A 172 -25.32 13.55 45.93
C PRO A 172 -25.35 14.26 44.55
N VAL A 173 -24.21 14.85 44.16
CA VAL A 173 -24.07 15.52 42.85
C VAL A 173 -23.55 14.54 41.83
N GLU A 174 -24.34 14.26 40.79
CA GLU A 174 -23.97 13.41 39.68
C GLU A 174 -23.48 14.26 38.49
N SER A 175 -22.38 13.87 37.88
CA SER A 175 -21.83 14.52 36.69
C SER A 175 -21.46 13.49 35.62
N LEU A 176 -22.02 13.67 34.44
CA LEU A 176 -21.84 12.78 33.30
C LEU A 176 -21.09 13.49 32.17
N ILE A 177 -20.06 12.86 31.61
CA ILE A 177 -19.29 13.39 30.50
C ILE A 177 -19.17 12.32 29.41
N PRO A 178 -19.69 12.57 28.18
CA PRO A 178 -19.49 11.70 27.03
C PRO A 178 -18.15 11.99 26.36
N ILE A 179 -17.57 10.93 25.79
CA ILE A 179 -16.53 10.99 24.76
C ILE A 179 -16.99 10.18 23.56
N THR A 180 -16.59 10.56 22.35
CA THR A 180 -16.92 9.86 21.09
C THR A 180 -15.62 9.39 20.43
N PRO A 181 -15.22 8.12 20.60
CA PRO A 181 -13.99 7.59 20.02
C PRO A 181 -13.91 7.79 18.51
N GLN A 182 -12.76 8.19 18.02
CA GLN A 182 -12.44 8.41 16.61
C GLN A 182 -11.41 7.39 16.12
N TYR A 183 -11.35 7.16 14.77
CA TYR A 183 -10.26 6.39 14.16
C TYR A 183 -8.91 7.08 14.38
N LYS A 184 -7.84 6.29 14.37
CA LYS A 184 -6.47 6.81 14.23
C LYS A 184 -6.26 7.34 12.81
N ASP A 185 -5.25 8.18 12.63
CA ASP A 185 -4.80 8.55 11.30
C ASP A 185 -4.27 7.29 10.60
N GLY A 186 -4.79 7.00 9.40
CA GLY A 186 -4.33 5.89 8.58
C GLY A 186 -2.96 6.20 7.98
N LYS A 187 -2.22 5.16 7.63
CA LYS A 187 -1.04 5.24 6.78
C LYS A 187 -1.21 4.24 5.65
N LEU A 188 -0.82 4.63 4.44
CA LEU A 188 -0.91 3.82 3.24
C LEU A 188 0.46 3.25 2.87
N GLU A 189 0.49 2.00 2.44
CA GLU A 189 1.58 1.41 1.66
C GLU A 189 1.05 0.96 0.31
N ALA A 190 1.92 1.04 -0.72
CA ALA A 190 1.55 0.61 -2.06
C ALA A 190 2.77 0.12 -2.84
N ARG A 191 2.53 -0.85 -3.75
CA ARG A 191 3.52 -1.37 -4.70
C ARG A 191 2.87 -1.57 -6.06
N LYS A 192 3.70 -1.58 -7.10
CA LYS A 192 3.29 -1.88 -8.47
C LYS A 192 4.18 -2.96 -9.06
N GLU A 193 3.57 -3.91 -9.70
CA GLU A 193 4.24 -5.09 -10.25
C GLU A 193 3.79 -5.30 -11.70
N VAL A 194 4.59 -6.01 -12.48
CA VAL A 194 4.28 -6.45 -13.83
C VAL A 194 4.54 -7.94 -13.98
N SER A 195 3.71 -8.64 -14.75
CA SER A 195 3.79 -10.10 -14.92
C SER A 195 5.03 -10.57 -15.71
N ASN A 196 5.59 -9.73 -16.57
CA ASN A 196 6.80 -10.01 -17.34
C ASN A 196 7.60 -8.72 -17.54
N HIS A 197 8.87 -8.72 -17.12
CA HIS A 197 9.77 -7.57 -17.24
C HIS A 197 10.45 -7.47 -18.63
N GLU A 198 10.50 -8.57 -19.40
CA GLU A 198 11.10 -8.64 -20.73
C GLU A 198 10.08 -9.19 -21.76
N PRO A 199 8.93 -8.49 -21.93
CA PRO A 199 7.90 -8.97 -22.84
C PRO A 199 8.32 -8.81 -24.30
N LYS A 200 7.87 -9.74 -25.15
CA LYS A 200 8.06 -9.62 -26.59
C LYS A 200 7.11 -8.57 -27.18
N LEU A 201 7.51 -7.97 -28.29
CA LEU A 201 6.64 -7.08 -29.06
C LEU A 201 5.31 -7.80 -29.38
N GLY A 202 4.18 -7.11 -29.12
CA GLY A 202 2.84 -7.67 -29.30
C GLY A 202 2.35 -8.58 -28.17
N GLU A 203 3.16 -8.85 -27.15
CA GLU A 203 2.76 -9.65 -25.98
C GLU A 203 1.82 -8.85 -25.07
N GLU A 204 0.87 -9.56 -24.45
CA GLU A 204 0.02 -9.02 -23.39
C GLU A 204 0.66 -9.29 -22.04
N ILE A 205 0.74 -8.25 -21.22
CA ILE A 205 1.26 -8.29 -19.85
C ILE A 205 0.25 -7.70 -18.89
N GLU A 206 0.31 -8.10 -17.62
CA GLU A 206 -0.56 -7.63 -16.54
C GLU A 206 0.20 -6.69 -15.61
N TYR A 207 -0.36 -5.51 -15.33
CA TYR A 207 0.06 -4.66 -14.22
C TYR A 207 -0.85 -4.88 -13.02
N ARG A 208 -0.23 -4.89 -11.85
CA ARG A 208 -0.90 -5.01 -10.54
C ARG A 208 -0.43 -3.89 -9.63
N ILE A 209 -1.37 -3.08 -9.14
CA ILE A 209 -1.14 -2.06 -8.12
C ILE A 209 -1.76 -2.59 -6.84
N THR A 210 -0.95 -2.92 -5.85
CA THR A 210 -1.42 -3.41 -4.55
C THR A 210 -1.20 -2.34 -3.49
N PHE A 211 -2.20 -2.14 -2.61
CA PHE A 211 -2.15 -1.16 -1.55
C PHE A 211 -2.95 -1.63 -0.32
N ASN A 212 -2.59 -1.13 0.85
CA ASN A 212 -3.28 -1.41 2.12
C ASN A 212 -3.03 -0.29 3.14
N GLY A 213 -3.92 -0.18 4.12
CA GLY A 213 -3.64 0.58 5.34
C GLY A 213 -2.63 -0.18 6.22
N THR A 214 -1.77 0.55 6.94
CA THR A 214 -0.75 -0.08 7.81
C THR A 214 -0.99 0.15 9.30
N VAL A 215 -1.98 0.99 9.64
CA VAL A 215 -2.34 1.32 11.03
C VAL A 215 -3.60 0.58 11.41
N ASP A 216 -3.52 -0.30 12.40
CA ASP A 216 -4.69 -0.95 12.98
C ASP A 216 -5.56 0.09 13.71
N GLY A 217 -6.89 0.06 13.43
CA GLY A 217 -7.80 1.13 13.87
C GLY A 217 -7.60 2.48 13.17
N GLY A 218 -6.78 2.53 12.11
CA GLY A 218 -6.57 3.71 11.27
C GLY A 218 -7.65 3.84 10.20
N LYS A 219 -7.79 5.07 9.67
CA LYS A 219 -8.74 5.39 8.60
C LYS A 219 -8.03 6.15 7.49
N LEU A 220 -8.24 5.70 6.25
CA LEU A 220 -7.86 6.40 5.02
C LEU A 220 -9.16 6.87 4.35
N VAL A 221 -9.21 8.13 3.95
CA VAL A 221 -10.40 8.74 3.32
C VAL A 221 -10.07 9.11 1.88
N ASP A 222 -11.02 8.87 0.97
CA ASP A 222 -10.94 9.23 -0.45
C ASP A 222 -9.62 8.79 -1.12
N VAL A 223 -9.28 7.49 -0.97
CA VAL A 223 -8.10 6.91 -1.62
C VAL A 223 -8.31 6.91 -3.12
N LYS A 224 -7.55 7.74 -3.85
CA LYS A 224 -7.59 7.86 -5.31
C LYS A 224 -6.32 7.29 -5.93
N ILE A 225 -6.49 6.40 -6.90
CA ILE A 225 -5.41 5.78 -7.68
C ILE A 225 -5.55 6.23 -9.13
N GLU A 226 -4.49 6.76 -9.68
CA GLU A 226 -4.38 7.18 -11.09
C GLU A 226 -3.17 6.51 -11.72
N ASP A 227 -3.35 5.99 -12.95
CA ASP A 227 -2.29 5.33 -13.69
C ASP A 227 -2.41 5.68 -15.18
N GLU A 228 -1.43 6.40 -15.70
CA GLU A 228 -1.38 6.75 -17.12
C GLU A 228 -0.59 5.70 -17.87
N ILE A 229 -1.25 4.96 -18.76
CA ILE A 229 -0.62 3.90 -19.56
C ILE A 229 0.38 4.53 -20.53
N PRO A 230 1.67 4.15 -20.45
CA PRO A 230 2.71 4.66 -21.35
C PRO A 230 2.39 4.50 -22.84
N SER A 231 2.82 5.45 -23.66
CA SER A 231 2.52 5.50 -25.11
C SER A 231 2.93 4.25 -25.89
N GLY A 232 3.93 3.50 -25.41
CA GLY A 232 4.39 2.23 -25.98
C GLY A 232 3.47 1.03 -25.71
N LEU A 233 2.45 1.21 -24.86
CA LEU A 233 1.52 0.17 -24.46
C LEU A 233 0.12 0.50 -24.96
N GLU A 234 -0.71 -0.53 -25.10
CA GLU A 234 -2.11 -0.42 -25.48
C GLU A 234 -2.97 -1.19 -24.48
N TYR A 235 -4.00 -0.56 -23.94
CA TYR A 235 -4.91 -1.19 -22.99
C TYR A 235 -5.68 -2.36 -23.63
N VAL A 236 -5.72 -3.49 -22.95
CA VAL A 236 -6.56 -4.65 -23.33
C VAL A 236 -7.97 -4.43 -22.73
N LYS A 237 -8.96 -4.26 -23.59
CA LYS A 237 -10.34 -3.95 -23.19
C LYS A 237 -10.89 -4.96 -22.18
N GLU A 238 -11.68 -4.48 -21.25
CA GLU A 238 -12.39 -5.27 -20.21
C GLU A 238 -11.46 -6.03 -19.25
N SER A 239 -10.16 -5.68 -19.21
CA SER A 239 -9.20 -6.31 -18.31
C SER A 239 -9.02 -5.57 -16.97
N LEU A 240 -9.63 -4.39 -16.81
CA LEU A 240 -9.54 -3.61 -15.56
C LEU A 240 -10.44 -4.22 -14.49
N GLU A 241 -9.85 -4.63 -13.38
CA GLU A 241 -10.56 -5.17 -12.23
C GLU A 241 -9.98 -4.65 -10.90
N ALA A 242 -10.84 -4.65 -9.87
CA ALA A 242 -10.44 -4.40 -8.49
C ALA A 242 -10.65 -5.67 -7.67
N VAL A 243 -9.60 -6.11 -6.97
CA VAL A 243 -9.59 -7.35 -6.18
C VAL A 243 -9.28 -7.02 -4.72
N GLY A 244 -9.96 -7.68 -3.81
CA GLY A 244 -9.79 -7.55 -2.35
C GLY A 244 -11.10 -7.45 -1.60
N ASP A 245 -10.98 -7.25 -0.28
CA ASP A 245 -12.14 -7.14 0.61
C ASP A 245 -12.86 -5.78 0.47
N LYS A 246 -14.04 -5.68 1.09
CA LYS A 246 -14.77 -4.41 1.19
C LYS A 246 -13.90 -3.35 1.93
N PRO A 247 -14.08 -2.06 1.64
CA PRO A 247 -15.04 -1.51 0.68
C PRO A 247 -14.62 -1.78 -0.77
N VAL A 248 -15.60 -1.85 -1.68
CA VAL A 248 -15.35 -1.84 -3.13
C VAL A 248 -15.14 -0.40 -3.61
N PRO A 249 -14.43 -0.18 -4.72
CA PRO A 249 -14.25 1.16 -5.25
C PRO A 249 -15.59 1.79 -5.69
N THR A 250 -15.74 3.08 -5.47
CA THR A 250 -16.88 3.88 -5.96
C THR A 250 -16.70 4.34 -7.40
N GLU A 251 -15.46 4.36 -7.88
CA GLU A 251 -15.10 4.65 -9.27
C GLU A 251 -14.03 3.65 -9.71
N LEU A 252 -14.24 3.00 -10.85
CA LEU A 252 -13.30 2.09 -11.49
C LEU A 252 -13.46 2.26 -13.00
N LYS A 253 -12.55 2.98 -13.65
CA LYS A 253 -12.66 3.30 -15.08
C LYS A 253 -11.30 3.49 -15.73
N ILE A 254 -11.32 3.38 -17.06
CA ILE A 254 -10.23 3.79 -17.91
C ILE A 254 -10.75 4.71 -19.02
N GLU A 255 -10.18 5.89 -19.14
CA GLU A 255 -10.52 6.89 -20.14
C GLU A 255 -9.24 7.50 -20.71
N ASN A 256 -9.12 7.59 -22.04
CA ASN A 256 -7.97 8.17 -22.74
C ASN A 256 -6.61 7.60 -22.29
N GLY A 257 -6.56 6.29 -22.00
CA GLY A 257 -5.34 5.63 -21.54
C GLY A 257 -4.99 5.86 -20.07
N LYS A 258 -5.88 6.47 -19.29
CA LYS A 258 -5.69 6.69 -17.85
C LYS A 258 -6.68 5.84 -17.05
N VAL A 259 -6.14 4.99 -16.18
CA VAL A 259 -6.88 4.27 -15.15
C VAL A 259 -7.18 5.23 -14.01
N THR A 260 -8.42 5.24 -13.52
CA THR A 260 -8.86 6.01 -12.34
C THR A 260 -9.68 5.11 -11.43
N VAL A 261 -9.27 5.02 -10.17
CA VAL A 261 -9.96 4.23 -9.14
C VAL A 261 -10.13 5.08 -7.89
N LYS A 262 -11.30 4.99 -7.23
CA LYS A 262 -11.56 5.68 -5.96
C LYS A 262 -12.20 4.76 -4.95
N TYR A 263 -11.71 4.81 -3.73
CA TYR A 263 -12.30 4.19 -2.55
C TYR A 263 -12.75 5.28 -1.57
N PRO A 264 -13.96 5.19 -0.99
CA PRO A 264 -14.49 6.24 -0.13
C PRO A 264 -13.77 6.28 1.22
N GLU A 265 -13.59 5.13 1.83
CA GLU A 265 -13.02 4.97 3.16
C GLU A 265 -12.43 3.56 3.30
N ILE A 266 -11.24 3.45 3.91
CA ILE A 266 -10.60 2.18 4.25
C ILE A 266 -10.21 2.24 5.73
N THR A 267 -10.73 1.30 6.52
CA THR A 267 -10.56 1.25 7.99
C THR A 267 -9.88 -0.04 8.47
N ASP A 268 -9.35 -0.83 7.56
CA ASP A 268 -8.63 -2.07 7.84
C ASP A 268 -7.24 -2.05 7.19
N THR A 269 -6.44 -3.07 7.50
CA THR A 269 -5.08 -3.26 6.97
C THR A 269 -4.98 -4.29 5.85
N LYS A 270 -6.12 -4.71 5.28
CA LYS A 270 -6.16 -5.73 4.25
C LYS A 270 -5.71 -5.21 2.89
N GLU A 271 -4.98 -6.04 2.16
CA GLU A 271 -4.53 -5.71 0.81
C GLU A 271 -5.69 -5.64 -0.19
N ARG A 272 -5.60 -4.67 -1.07
CA ARG A 272 -6.44 -4.49 -2.26
C ARG A 272 -5.57 -4.30 -3.48
N SER A 273 -6.01 -4.80 -4.62
CA SER A 273 -5.25 -4.69 -5.87
C SER A 273 -6.12 -4.15 -6.99
N ILE A 274 -5.53 -3.32 -7.81
CA ILE A 274 -6.06 -2.93 -9.12
C ILE A 274 -5.23 -3.65 -10.17
N ILE A 275 -5.90 -4.37 -11.06
CA ILE A 275 -5.29 -5.20 -12.08
C ILE A 275 -5.79 -4.76 -13.44
N PHE A 276 -4.90 -4.66 -14.41
CA PHE A 276 -5.25 -4.42 -15.81
C PHE A 276 -4.18 -4.97 -16.75
N LYS A 277 -4.58 -5.34 -17.97
CA LYS A 277 -3.68 -5.85 -18.99
C LYS A 277 -3.40 -4.80 -20.05
N VAL A 278 -2.17 -4.83 -20.55
CA VAL A 278 -1.74 -4.03 -21.68
C VAL A 278 -0.99 -4.89 -22.69
N LYS A 279 -1.02 -4.50 -23.96
CA LYS A 279 -0.26 -5.10 -25.03
C LYS A 279 0.91 -4.22 -25.41
N VAL A 280 2.11 -4.78 -25.52
CA VAL A 280 3.30 -4.07 -26.00
C VAL A 280 3.14 -3.80 -27.50
N LYS A 281 3.18 -2.51 -27.91
CA LYS A 281 3.02 -2.15 -29.32
C LYS A 281 4.20 -2.62 -30.17
N GLU A 282 3.91 -2.99 -31.43
CA GLU A 282 4.91 -3.39 -32.42
C GLU A 282 5.91 -2.27 -32.79
N SER A 283 5.52 -1.02 -32.56
CA SER A 283 6.33 0.17 -32.86
C SER A 283 7.33 0.54 -31.78
N VAL A 284 7.32 -0.16 -30.66
CA VAL A 284 8.23 0.10 -29.54
C VAL A 284 9.66 -0.32 -29.95
N LYS A 285 10.63 0.49 -29.54
CA LYS A 285 12.03 0.17 -29.76
C LYS A 285 12.49 -0.89 -28.75
N VAL A 286 12.92 -2.02 -29.28
CA VAL A 286 13.43 -3.13 -28.47
C VAL A 286 14.64 -2.71 -27.66
N GLY A 287 14.70 -3.14 -26.40
CA GLY A 287 15.79 -2.86 -25.48
C GLY A 287 15.70 -1.51 -24.77
N GLU A 288 14.76 -0.63 -25.11
CA GLU A 288 14.47 0.60 -24.35
C GLU A 288 13.46 0.32 -23.22
N GLU A 289 13.72 0.86 -22.04
CA GLU A 289 12.86 0.68 -20.88
C GLU A 289 11.58 1.51 -21.01
N ILE A 290 10.47 0.88 -20.62
CA ILE A 290 9.16 1.54 -20.47
C ILE A 290 8.76 1.42 -19.00
N THR A 291 8.76 2.54 -18.28
CA THR A 291 8.32 2.61 -16.89
C THR A 291 6.88 3.07 -16.83
N ASN A 292 6.03 2.28 -16.19
CA ASN A 292 4.67 2.65 -15.84
C ASN A 292 4.58 3.03 -14.37
N LYS A 293 4.04 4.23 -14.08
CA LYS A 293 3.91 4.81 -12.75
C LYS A 293 2.44 5.00 -12.38
N ALA A 294 2.06 4.54 -11.20
CA ALA A 294 0.79 4.90 -10.59
C ALA A 294 0.98 6.06 -9.60
N ILE A 295 -0.05 6.85 -9.38
CA ILE A 295 -0.09 7.94 -8.40
C ILE A 295 -1.24 7.65 -7.45
N ILE A 296 -0.98 7.61 -6.15
CA ILE A 296 -1.97 7.31 -5.13
C ILE A 296 -2.07 8.47 -4.15
N HIS A 297 -3.26 9.04 -4.02
CA HIS A 297 -3.59 10.11 -3.10
C HIS A 297 -4.55 9.61 -2.02
N VAL A 298 -4.42 10.18 -0.82
CA VAL A 298 -5.39 10.09 0.28
C VAL A 298 -5.81 11.52 0.58
N ASP A 299 -7.08 11.75 0.93
CA ASP A 299 -7.56 13.07 1.34
C ASP A 299 -7.10 13.43 2.76
N ASP A 300 -5.80 13.56 2.90
CA ASP A 300 -5.10 13.97 4.10
C ASP A 300 -3.84 14.75 3.68
N PRO A 301 -3.76 16.07 4.00
CA PRO A 301 -2.63 16.91 3.59
C PRO A 301 -1.29 16.47 4.17
N ASP A 302 -1.30 15.75 5.29
CA ASP A 302 -0.09 15.23 5.94
C ASP A 302 0.33 13.86 5.38
N HIS A 303 -0.50 13.24 4.52
CA HIS A 303 -0.22 11.96 3.91
C HIS A 303 0.58 12.16 2.60
N PRO A 304 1.80 11.60 2.47
CA PRO A 304 2.58 11.74 1.25
C PRO A 304 1.92 11.03 0.08
N VAL A 305 1.96 11.66 -1.11
CA VAL A 305 1.57 11.01 -2.37
C VAL A 305 2.52 9.85 -2.64
N MET A 306 1.96 8.68 -2.97
CA MET A 306 2.75 7.51 -3.33
C MET A 306 2.83 7.34 -4.85
N GLU A 307 4.02 7.00 -5.35
CA GLU A 307 4.30 6.86 -6.78
C GLU A 307 4.96 5.50 -7.12
N PRO A 308 4.29 4.36 -6.88
CA PRO A 308 4.87 3.07 -7.22
C PRO A 308 5.00 2.88 -8.73
N THR A 309 6.12 2.26 -9.14
CA THR A 309 6.47 2.04 -10.56
C THR A 309 6.74 0.58 -10.87
N ALA A 310 6.54 0.20 -12.13
CA ALA A 310 7.03 -1.05 -12.69
C ALA A 310 7.58 -0.82 -14.09
N THR A 311 8.75 -1.40 -14.38
CA THR A 311 9.49 -1.18 -15.63
C THR A 311 9.58 -2.48 -16.43
N ILE A 312 9.40 -2.37 -17.72
CA ILE A 312 9.63 -3.44 -18.69
C ILE A 312 10.70 -3.04 -19.70
N LYS A 313 11.37 -4.04 -20.28
CA LYS A 313 12.35 -3.88 -21.36
C LYS A 313 11.95 -4.79 -22.52
N PRO A 314 11.20 -4.27 -23.51
CA PRO A 314 10.67 -5.08 -24.60
C PRO A 314 11.74 -5.80 -25.42
N GLU A 315 11.44 -7.02 -25.83
CA GLU A 315 12.29 -7.87 -26.65
C GLU A 315 11.67 -8.14 -28.04
N TYR A 316 12.50 -8.61 -28.98
CA TYR A 316 12.04 -9.11 -30.26
C TYR A 316 11.17 -10.36 -30.09
N LYS A 317 10.22 -10.56 -31.01
CA LYS A 317 9.54 -11.86 -31.19
C LYS A 317 10.53 -12.95 -31.57
N ASP A 318 10.16 -14.20 -31.37
CA ASP A 318 10.91 -15.31 -31.94
C ASP A 318 10.80 -15.25 -33.47
N GLY A 319 11.94 -15.21 -34.13
CA GLY A 319 12.00 -15.30 -35.58
C GLY A 319 11.65 -16.70 -36.09
N LYS A 320 11.25 -16.80 -37.32
CA LYS A 320 11.01 -18.08 -37.98
C LYS A 320 11.89 -18.18 -39.24
N LEU A 321 12.85 -19.11 -39.18
CA LEU A 321 13.79 -19.34 -40.25
C LEU A 321 13.09 -19.97 -41.46
N LYS A 322 13.40 -19.48 -42.69
CA LYS A 322 13.10 -20.12 -43.97
C LYS A 322 14.37 -20.17 -44.75
N ALA A 323 14.66 -21.33 -45.37
CA ALA A 323 15.84 -21.55 -46.21
C ALA A 323 15.50 -22.31 -47.49
N THR A 324 16.23 -22.02 -48.54
CA THR A 324 16.14 -22.69 -49.85
C THR A 324 17.52 -22.88 -50.44
N LYS A 325 17.67 -23.88 -51.30
CA LYS A 325 18.90 -24.13 -52.05
C LYS A 325 18.60 -24.27 -53.54
N THR A 326 19.36 -23.60 -54.37
CA THR A 326 19.22 -23.64 -55.84
C THR A 326 20.58 -23.81 -56.51
N VAL A 327 20.55 -24.17 -57.77
CA VAL A 327 21.71 -24.22 -58.62
C VAL A 327 21.39 -23.62 -60.03
N ASN A 328 22.32 -22.90 -60.59
CA ASN A 328 22.12 -22.20 -61.86
C ASN A 328 21.90 -23.15 -63.06
N ASN A 329 22.47 -24.38 -63.06
CA ASN A 329 22.31 -25.40 -64.07
C ASN A 329 22.10 -26.78 -63.45
N LYS A 330 20.94 -27.42 -63.71
CA LYS A 330 20.60 -28.74 -63.14
C LYS A 330 21.12 -29.92 -64.04
N GLU A 331 21.51 -29.65 -65.24
CA GLU A 331 22.03 -30.66 -66.20
C GLU A 331 23.40 -30.22 -66.72
N PRO A 332 24.42 -30.02 -65.90
CA PRO A 332 25.72 -29.58 -66.36
C PRO A 332 26.48 -30.65 -67.09
N LYS A 333 27.41 -30.26 -67.92
CA LYS A 333 28.36 -31.19 -68.52
C LYS A 333 29.47 -31.57 -67.56
N LEU A 334 30.02 -32.76 -67.73
CA LEU A 334 31.22 -33.16 -67.01
C LEU A 334 32.35 -32.14 -67.29
N GLY A 335 32.93 -31.59 -66.17
CA GLY A 335 33.96 -30.56 -66.20
C GLY A 335 33.43 -29.12 -66.20
N GLU A 336 32.12 -28.90 -66.31
CA GLU A 336 31.47 -27.58 -66.22
C GLU A 336 31.45 -27.08 -64.75
N GLU A 337 31.51 -25.78 -64.60
CA GLU A 337 31.29 -25.10 -63.26
C GLU A 337 29.83 -24.76 -63.12
N VAL A 338 29.28 -25.07 -61.94
CA VAL A 338 27.94 -24.69 -61.55
C VAL A 338 28.00 -23.87 -60.28
N GLU A 339 27.02 -22.95 -60.11
CA GLU A 339 26.90 -22.06 -58.98
C GLU A 339 25.73 -22.50 -58.13
N TYR A 340 26.02 -22.82 -56.85
CA TYR A 340 25.04 -23.05 -55.83
C TYR A 340 24.71 -21.76 -55.08
N ARG A 341 23.40 -21.60 -54.73
CA ARG A 341 22.89 -20.50 -53.91
C ARG A 341 22.07 -21.08 -52.79
N ILE A 342 22.43 -20.73 -51.54
CA ILE A 342 21.68 -21.03 -50.32
C ILE A 342 21.09 -19.72 -49.85
N SER A 343 19.75 -19.58 -49.97
CA SER A 343 19.04 -18.37 -49.53
C SER A 343 18.30 -18.65 -48.24
N PHE A 344 18.32 -17.69 -47.33
CA PHE A 344 17.58 -17.77 -46.04
C PHE A 344 17.09 -16.38 -45.59
N LYS A 345 16.03 -16.40 -44.78
CA LYS A 345 15.44 -15.21 -44.21
C LYS A 345 14.63 -15.51 -42.96
N ASN A 346 14.45 -14.52 -42.10
CA ASN A 346 13.41 -14.50 -41.11
C ASN A 346 12.05 -14.20 -41.78
N THR A 347 10.99 -14.87 -41.36
CA THR A 347 9.63 -14.65 -41.90
C THR A 347 8.70 -13.93 -40.96
N VAL A 348 9.18 -13.59 -39.74
CA VAL A 348 8.42 -12.89 -38.71
C VAL A 348 8.91 -11.44 -38.65
N GLU A 349 8.00 -10.50 -38.85
CA GLU A 349 8.27 -9.08 -38.66
C GLU A 349 8.52 -8.78 -37.17
N ASN A 350 9.55 -7.97 -36.89
CA ASN A 350 10.03 -7.73 -35.53
C ASN A 350 10.47 -9.01 -34.78
N GLY A 351 10.72 -10.07 -35.50
CA GLY A 351 11.30 -11.29 -34.96
C GLY A 351 12.83 -11.31 -35.06
N LYS A 352 13.47 -12.10 -34.22
CA LYS A 352 14.92 -12.28 -34.20
C LYS A 352 15.30 -13.74 -34.51
N LEU A 353 16.24 -13.95 -35.43
CA LEU A 353 17.01 -15.19 -35.56
C LEU A 353 18.36 -14.93 -34.87
N ALA A 354 18.79 -15.84 -34.01
CA ALA A 354 20.02 -15.68 -33.24
C ALA A 354 21.09 -16.63 -33.76
N GLU A 355 22.31 -16.11 -34.01
CA GLU A 355 23.48 -16.91 -34.43
C GLU A 355 23.22 -17.83 -35.64
N VAL A 356 22.69 -17.27 -36.74
CA VAL A 356 22.41 -18.07 -37.95
C VAL A 356 23.68 -18.63 -38.51
N LYS A 357 23.72 -19.97 -38.65
CA LYS A 357 24.83 -20.75 -39.24
C LYS A 357 24.36 -21.43 -40.51
N VAL A 358 25.12 -21.27 -41.60
CA VAL A 358 24.95 -22.00 -42.84
C VAL A 358 26.15 -22.92 -43.05
N GLU A 359 25.91 -24.22 -43.23
CA GLU A 359 26.92 -25.20 -43.54
C GLU A 359 26.51 -25.97 -44.83
N ASP A 360 27.47 -26.19 -45.70
CA ASP A 360 27.27 -26.95 -46.93
C ASP A 360 28.49 -27.81 -47.20
N GLU A 361 28.34 -29.11 -47.06
CA GLU A 361 29.41 -30.07 -47.37
C GLU A 361 29.38 -30.37 -48.87
N ILE A 362 30.50 -30.11 -49.55
CA ILE A 362 30.64 -30.39 -50.97
C ILE A 362 30.60 -31.91 -51.21
N PRO A 363 29.56 -32.44 -51.89
CA PRO A 363 29.40 -33.88 -52.07
C PRO A 363 30.44 -34.47 -53.01
N ALA A 364 30.70 -35.77 -52.86
CA ALA A 364 31.57 -36.52 -53.77
C ALA A 364 31.12 -36.34 -55.23
N GLY A 365 32.06 -36.14 -56.12
CA GLY A 365 31.84 -35.86 -57.58
C GLY A 365 31.77 -34.36 -57.89
N LEU A 366 31.90 -33.48 -56.91
CA LEU A 366 32.06 -32.04 -57.07
C LEU A 366 33.40 -31.59 -56.47
N GLU A 367 34.00 -30.58 -57.04
CA GLU A 367 35.24 -29.95 -56.55
C GLU A 367 34.98 -28.45 -56.36
N TYR A 368 35.27 -27.90 -55.18
CA TYR A 368 35.13 -26.49 -54.93
C TYR A 368 36.03 -25.62 -55.83
N VAL A 369 35.50 -24.55 -56.37
CA VAL A 369 36.26 -23.54 -57.10
C VAL A 369 36.81 -22.52 -56.12
N GLN A 370 38.12 -22.41 -56.02
CA GLN A 370 38.81 -21.51 -55.10
C GLN A 370 38.33 -20.08 -55.30
N ASP A 371 38.22 -19.35 -54.17
CA ASP A 371 37.81 -17.93 -54.06
C ASP A 371 36.44 -17.61 -54.68
N SER A 372 35.60 -18.63 -54.93
CA SER A 372 34.26 -18.44 -55.52
C SER A 372 33.17 -18.16 -54.49
N ILE A 373 33.44 -18.33 -53.18
CA ILE A 373 32.48 -18.11 -52.14
C ILE A 373 32.23 -16.62 -51.95
N ARG A 374 30.95 -16.22 -51.91
CA ARG A 374 30.51 -14.86 -51.64
C ARG A 374 29.16 -14.85 -50.96
N PHE A 375 28.80 -13.71 -50.40
CA PHE A 375 27.45 -13.47 -49.89
C PHE A 375 26.75 -12.37 -50.67
N GLU A 376 25.41 -12.40 -50.67
CA GLU A 376 24.55 -11.38 -51.25
C GLU A 376 23.35 -11.14 -50.31
N GLY A 377 22.83 -9.91 -50.26
CA GLY A 377 21.62 -9.57 -49.51
C GLY A 377 21.81 -8.37 -48.57
N ALA A 378 20.90 -8.26 -47.60
CA ALA A 378 20.89 -7.14 -46.65
C ALA A 378 21.92 -7.31 -45.53
N GLU A 379 22.27 -6.20 -44.89
CA GLU A 379 22.97 -6.23 -43.60
C GLU A 379 22.14 -6.99 -42.51
N PRO A 380 22.77 -7.59 -41.51
CA PRO A 380 24.20 -7.66 -41.29
C PRO A 380 24.89 -8.63 -42.27
N ASN A 381 26.15 -8.35 -42.54
CA ASN A 381 27.03 -9.27 -43.26
C ASN A 381 27.43 -10.46 -42.39
N PRO A 382 27.84 -11.60 -42.97
CA PRO A 382 28.34 -12.72 -42.16
C PRO A 382 29.61 -12.31 -41.43
N ILE A 383 29.73 -12.71 -40.17
CA ILE A 383 30.95 -12.53 -39.35
C ILE A 383 32.01 -13.59 -39.64
N GLU A 384 31.61 -14.71 -40.26
CA GLU A 384 32.49 -15.75 -40.75
C GLU A 384 31.98 -16.22 -42.09
N LEU A 385 32.85 -16.28 -43.10
CA LEU A 385 32.57 -16.82 -44.42
C LEU A 385 33.83 -17.50 -44.93
N LYS A 386 33.82 -18.84 -45.01
CA LYS A 386 35.01 -19.63 -45.40
C LYS A 386 34.67 -20.98 -45.99
N MET A 387 35.67 -21.55 -46.66
CA MET A 387 35.73 -22.95 -47.06
C MET A 387 36.74 -23.67 -46.15
N GLU A 388 36.30 -24.65 -45.41
CA GLU A 388 37.14 -25.37 -44.45
C GLU A 388 36.75 -26.86 -44.40
N PHE A 389 37.70 -27.77 -44.48
CA PHE A 389 37.49 -29.23 -44.46
C PHE A 389 36.38 -29.74 -45.38
N GLY A 390 36.30 -29.19 -46.59
CA GLY A 390 35.30 -29.61 -47.61
C GLY A 390 33.91 -29.01 -47.37
N LYS A 391 33.77 -28.06 -46.46
CA LYS A 391 32.51 -27.39 -46.10
C LYS A 391 32.58 -25.89 -46.36
N VAL A 392 31.53 -25.36 -46.95
CA VAL A 392 31.24 -23.92 -46.96
C VAL A 392 30.58 -23.59 -45.63
N ILE A 393 31.11 -22.60 -44.93
CA ILE A 393 30.63 -22.16 -43.60
C ILE A 393 30.37 -20.64 -43.63
N ALA A 394 29.17 -20.23 -43.23
CA ALA A 394 28.84 -18.84 -42.97
C ALA A 394 28.15 -18.68 -41.61
N LYS A 395 28.49 -17.63 -40.90
CA LYS A 395 27.85 -17.31 -39.59
C LYS A 395 27.42 -15.85 -39.54
N TYR A 396 26.25 -15.62 -38.94
CA TYR A 396 25.68 -14.31 -38.65
C TYR A 396 25.38 -14.23 -37.15
N LEU A 397 25.55 -13.06 -36.52
CA LEU A 397 25.25 -12.90 -35.10
C LEU A 397 23.75 -12.92 -34.86
N GLU A 398 23.05 -11.99 -35.49
CA GLU A 398 21.60 -11.88 -35.31
C GLU A 398 20.96 -11.26 -36.57
N ILE A 399 19.72 -11.65 -36.84
CA ILE A 399 18.94 -11.13 -37.99
C ILE A 399 17.57 -10.72 -37.46
N THR A 400 17.25 -9.43 -37.51
CA THR A 400 16.03 -8.84 -36.98
C THR A 400 15.06 -8.32 -38.04
N ASP A 401 15.43 -8.43 -39.33
CA ASP A 401 14.60 -8.06 -40.46
C ASP A 401 14.12 -9.30 -41.24
N THR A 402 13.22 -9.11 -42.21
CA THR A 402 12.67 -10.17 -43.05
C THR A 402 13.33 -10.26 -44.45
N LYS A 403 14.44 -9.55 -44.67
CA LYS A 403 15.13 -9.50 -45.94
C LYS A 403 15.92 -10.78 -46.18
N GLU A 404 15.99 -11.19 -47.47
CA GLU A 404 16.71 -12.39 -47.87
C GLU A 404 18.22 -12.16 -47.90
N ARG A 405 18.96 -13.18 -47.47
CA ARG A 405 20.42 -13.29 -47.55
C ARG A 405 20.78 -14.58 -48.24
N SER A 406 21.88 -14.60 -48.99
CA SER A 406 22.32 -15.76 -49.77
C SER A 406 23.81 -15.98 -49.58
N ILE A 407 24.19 -17.25 -49.45
CA ILE A 407 25.57 -17.72 -49.61
C ILE A 407 25.69 -18.38 -50.97
N ILE A 408 26.68 -17.98 -51.75
CA ILE A 408 26.88 -18.41 -53.13
C ILE A 408 28.30 -18.93 -53.28
N PHE A 409 28.47 -20.05 -53.98
CA PHE A 409 29.77 -20.61 -54.29
C PHE A 409 29.71 -21.44 -55.57
N LYS A 410 30.87 -21.67 -56.24
CA LYS A 410 30.97 -22.47 -57.40
C LYS A 410 31.66 -23.80 -57.13
N VAL A 411 31.22 -24.84 -57.85
CA VAL A 411 31.85 -26.15 -57.88
C VAL A 411 32.04 -26.59 -59.32
N LYS A 412 33.09 -27.39 -59.60
CA LYS A 412 33.35 -28.05 -60.84
C LYS A 412 32.87 -29.50 -60.84
N VAL A 413 32.11 -29.92 -61.86
CA VAL A 413 31.55 -31.27 -61.91
C VAL A 413 32.63 -32.24 -62.32
N LYS A 414 32.94 -33.21 -61.45
CA LYS A 414 34.01 -34.24 -61.63
C LYS A 414 33.46 -35.62 -61.94
N ALA A 415 32.19 -35.89 -61.61
CA ALA A 415 31.54 -37.16 -61.86
C ALA A 415 30.15 -37.00 -62.46
N ALA A 416 29.64 -38.00 -63.15
CA ALA A 416 28.29 -38.02 -63.72
C ALA A 416 27.57 -39.34 -63.34
N PRO A 417 27.20 -39.51 -62.03
CA PRO A 417 26.47 -40.70 -61.64
C PRO A 417 25.03 -40.67 -62.12
N SER A 418 24.49 -41.85 -62.53
CA SER A 418 23.15 -42.00 -63.12
C SER A 418 22.01 -41.48 -62.25
N LYS A 419 22.16 -41.43 -60.89
CA LYS A 419 21.20 -40.91 -59.99
C LYS A 419 21.36 -39.39 -59.68
N GLY A 420 22.34 -38.75 -60.32
CA GLY A 420 22.70 -37.39 -60.12
C GLY A 420 23.51 -37.16 -58.80
N ILE A 421 23.87 -35.92 -58.54
CA ILE A 421 24.58 -35.51 -57.33
C ILE A 421 23.67 -34.58 -56.58
N THR A 422 23.26 -35.01 -55.38
CA THR A 422 22.44 -34.17 -54.42
C THR A 422 23.39 -33.44 -53.50
N ASN A 423 23.26 -32.12 -53.48
CA ASN A 423 23.95 -31.28 -52.53
C ASN A 423 22.97 -30.76 -51.48
N ARG A 424 23.27 -30.93 -50.16
CA ARG A 424 22.49 -30.55 -49.00
C ARG A 424 23.22 -29.47 -48.21
N ALA A 425 22.50 -28.42 -47.88
CA ALA A 425 22.96 -27.45 -46.88
C ALA A 425 22.22 -27.66 -45.55
N VAL A 426 22.81 -27.20 -44.47
CA VAL A 426 22.18 -27.08 -43.17
C VAL A 426 22.16 -25.60 -42.85
N VAL A 427 20.97 -25.08 -42.56
CA VAL A 427 20.78 -23.71 -42.08
C VAL A 427 20.13 -23.78 -40.71
N ASP A 428 20.81 -23.29 -39.72
CA ASP A 428 20.43 -23.39 -38.30
C ASP A 428 20.50 -22.03 -37.65
N ASP A 429 19.62 -21.82 -36.69
CA ASP A 429 19.68 -20.75 -35.69
C ASP A 429 19.34 -21.34 -34.33
N LYS A 430 19.71 -20.69 -33.25
CA LYS A 430 19.51 -21.25 -31.90
C LYS A 430 18.05 -21.34 -31.45
N ILE A 431 17.09 -20.84 -32.25
CA ILE A 431 15.67 -20.74 -31.91
C ILE A 431 14.84 -21.80 -32.62
N ASN A 432 15.12 -22.03 -33.93
CA ASN A 432 14.33 -22.91 -34.78
C ASN A 432 15.01 -24.28 -34.98
N PRO A 433 14.27 -25.34 -35.31
CA PRO A 433 14.88 -26.58 -35.80
C PRO A 433 15.70 -26.32 -37.09
N PRO A 434 16.87 -26.95 -37.24
CA PRO A 434 17.68 -26.82 -38.45
C PRO A 434 16.90 -27.15 -39.71
N LEU A 435 17.11 -26.36 -40.78
CA LEU A 435 16.55 -26.61 -42.12
C LEU A 435 17.60 -27.21 -43.01
N GLU A 436 17.21 -28.19 -43.81
CA GLU A 436 18.12 -28.95 -44.68
C GLU A 436 17.72 -28.85 -46.16
N PRO A 437 17.82 -27.66 -46.80
CA PRO A 437 17.48 -27.51 -48.18
C PRO A 437 18.46 -28.28 -49.08
N THR A 438 17.92 -29.00 -50.09
CA THR A 438 18.67 -29.80 -51.04
C THR A 438 18.39 -29.40 -52.49
N VAL A 439 19.37 -29.65 -53.35
CA VAL A 439 19.17 -29.59 -54.80
C VAL A 439 20.02 -30.67 -55.49
N THR A 440 19.46 -31.30 -56.50
CA THR A 440 20.12 -32.36 -57.27
C THR A 440 20.46 -31.84 -58.66
N ILE A 441 21.67 -32.13 -59.11
CA ILE A 441 22.10 -31.98 -60.53
C ILE A 441 22.21 -33.33 -61.19
N LEU A 442 21.94 -33.41 -62.50
CA LEU A 442 22.06 -34.58 -63.35
C LEU A 442 23.14 -34.34 -64.43
N PRO A 443 24.43 -34.52 -64.06
CA PRO A 443 25.52 -34.23 -65.01
C PRO A 443 25.45 -35.12 -66.27
N LYS A 444 25.67 -34.50 -67.45
CA LYS A 444 25.66 -35.17 -68.72
C LYS A 444 27.08 -35.55 -69.15
N THR A 445 27.26 -36.79 -69.61
CA THR A 445 28.50 -37.29 -70.25
C THR A 445 28.58 -36.84 -71.69
N LYS A 446 29.76 -37.04 -72.33
CA LYS A 446 29.89 -36.79 -73.74
C LYS A 446 29.01 -37.71 -74.63
N GLU A 447 28.66 -38.89 -74.15
CA GLU A 447 27.77 -39.85 -74.82
C GLU A 447 26.31 -39.40 -74.78
N ASP A 448 25.86 -38.80 -73.70
CA ASP A 448 24.49 -38.26 -73.53
C ASP A 448 24.19 -37.05 -74.42
N LEU A 449 25.24 -36.46 -75.02
CA LEU A 449 25.16 -35.30 -75.91
C LEU A 449 25.21 -35.68 -77.41
N LYS A 450 25.38 -36.98 -77.79
CA LYS A 450 25.29 -37.42 -79.16
C LYS A 450 23.83 -37.35 -79.59
N ILE A 451 23.54 -36.48 -80.55
CA ILE A 451 22.29 -36.49 -81.31
C ILE A 451 22.17 -37.86 -82.01
N PRO A 452 21.03 -38.58 -81.94
CA PRO A 452 20.83 -39.76 -82.68
C PRO A 452 21.11 -39.41 -84.16
N GLU A 453 22.01 -40.19 -84.84
CA GLU A 453 22.19 -40.07 -86.32
C GLU A 453 20.83 -40.29 -86.94
N GLU A 454 20.39 -39.37 -87.82
CA GLU A 454 19.23 -39.59 -88.68
C GLU A 454 19.36 -40.92 -89.39
N PRO A 455 18.31 -41.75 -89.46
CA PRO A 455 18.37 -43.02 -90.23
C PRO A 455 18.69 -42.71 -91.68
N LYS A 456 19.81 -43.24 -92.19
CA LYS A 456 20.18 -43.15 -93.62
C LYS A 456 19.03 -43.73 -94.44
N GLU A 457 18.51 -42.92 -95.37
CA GLU A 457 17.57 -43.41 -96.40
C GLU A 457 18.13 -44.60 -97.13
N PRO A 458 17.31 -45.63 -97.40
CA PRO A 458 17.78 -46.80 -98.17
C PRO A 458 18.10 -46.40 -99.59
N GLU A 459 19.33 -46.71 -100.03
CA GLU A 459 19.75 -46.58 -101.44
C GLU A 459 18.80 -47.38 -102.34
N VAL A 460 18.05 -46.69 -103.14
CA VAL A 460 17.31 -47.32 -104.26
C VAL A 460 18.35 -47.64 -105.37
N LYS A 461 18.66 -48.91 -105.59
CA LYS A 461 19.41 -49.40 -106.78
C LYS A 461 18.48 -49.49 -107.98
N PRO A 462 19.02 -49.17 -109.17
CA PRO A 462 18.29 -49.10 -110.46
C PRO A 462 17.77 -50.40 -110.94
#